data_2a7f8c47ce11263409f8553ecb64cb4f
#
_entry.id   2a7f8c47ce11263409f8553ecb64cb4f
#
_cell.length_a   1.000
_cell.length_b   1.000
_cell.length_c   1.000
_cell.angle_alpha   90.00
_cell.angle_beta   90.00
_cell.angle_gamma   90.00
#
_symmetry.space_group_name_H-M   'P 1'
#
loop_
_entity.id
_entity.type
_entity.pdbx_description
1 polymer ?
#
loop_
_entity_poly.entity_id
_entity_poly.type
_entity_poly.pdbx_seq_one_letter_code
_entity_poly.pdbx_strand_id
1 'polypeptide(L)'
;MERNIIRIDEFGNVTLPNDITNVWMNESELLDLFGVTAPTIRAGIKALCKSDVLREYEIKRTIRLSDKCSMEVYNLEAIVALAFHIGT
;
A
#
# COMPACT_ATOMS: atom_id res chain seq x y z
N MET A 1 -2.70 -1.10 16.58
CA MET A 1 -3.59 -1.63 15.53
C MET A 1 -2.89 -2.76 14.80
N GLU A 2 -3.53 -3.91 14.77
CA GLU A 2 -3.03 -5.01 13.95
C GLU A 2 -3.33 -4.71 12.48
N ARG A 3 -2.36 -4.99 11.63
CA ARG A 3 -2.50 -4.78 10.19
C ARG A 3 -2.33 -6.10 9.47
N ASN A 4 -3.19 -6.33 8.50
CA ASN A 4 -3.04 -7.46 7.59
C ASN A 4 -2.26 -7.00 6.37
N ILE A 5 -1.20 -7.71 6.04
CA ILE A 5 -0.35 -7.35 4.90
C ILE A 5 -0.28 -8.51 3.90
N ILE A 6 -0.05 -8.13 2.65
CA ILE A 6 0.14 -9.07 1.55
C ILE A 6 1.63 -9.35 1.43
N ARG A 7 2.02 -10.61 1.24
CA ARG A 7 3.42 -11.01 1.10
C ARG A 7 3.62 -11.82 -0.16
N ILE A 8 4.79 -11.64 -0.76
CA ILE A 8 5.24 -12.47 -1.89
C ILE A 8 6.55 -13.12 -1.46
N ASP A 9 6.63 -14.45 -1.54
CA ASP A 9 7.84 -15.16 -1.18
C ASP A 9 8.85 -15.18 -2.34
N GLU A 10 10.03 -15.79 -2.11
CA GLU A 10 11.10 -15.86 -3.10
C GLU A 10 10.73 -16.67 -4.34
N PHE A 11 9.70 -17.50 -4.27
CA PHE A 11 9.19 -18.29 -5.38
C PHE A 11 8.04 -17.64 -6.13
N GLY A 12 7.67 -16.40 -5.75
CA GLY A 12 6.58 -15.67 -6.38
C GLY A 12 5.20 -16.05 -5.85
N ASN A 13 5.11 -16.84 -4.79
CA ASN A 13 3.83 -17.18 -4.19
C ASN A 13 3.30 -16.03 -3.37
N VAL A 14 2.04 -15.65 -3.61
CA VAL A 14 1.38 -14.58 -2.89
C VAL A 14 0.64 -15.15 -1.68
N THR A 15 0.95 -14.61 -0.50
CA THR A 15 0.26 -14.96 0.72
C THR A 15 -0.71 -13.85 1.08
N LEU A 16 -2.00 -14.17 1.15
CA LEU A 16 -3.04 -13.22 1.51
C LEU A 16 -3.47 -13.43 2.97
N PRO A 17 -3.79 -12.36 3.69
CA PRO A 17 -4.35 -12.49 5.04
C PRO A 17 -5.76 -13.06 4.97
N ASN A 18 -6.23 -13.62 6.09
CA ASN A 18 -7.57 -14.19 6.19
C ASN A 18 -8.65 -13.13 5.96
N ASP A 19 -8.41 -11.92 6.42
CA ASP A 19 -9.34 -10.80 6.27
C ASP A 19 -8.74 -9.75 5.34
N ILE A 20 -9.05 -9.85 4.06
CA ILE A 20 -8.55 -8.92 3.04
C ILE A 20 -9.19 -7.54 3.13
N THR A 21 -10.33 -7.41 3.82
CA THR A 21 -10.99 -6.11 3.97
C THR A 21 -10.27 -5.19 4.95
N ASN A 22 -9.35 -5.74 5.73
CA ASN A 22 -8.57 -5.00 6.72
C ASN A 22 -7.08 -4.96 6.39
N VAL A 23 -6.77 -4.91 5.09
CA VAL A 23 -5.38 -4.80 4.63
C VAL A 23 -4.96 -3.33 4.65
N TRP A 24 -3.89 -3.05 5.41
CA TRP A 24 -3.29 -1.72 5.50
C TRP A 24 -1.77 -1.88 5.48
N MET A 25 -1.12 -1.32 4.47
CA MET A 25 0.33 -1.43 4.32
C MET A 25 0.96 -0.05 4.20
N ASN A 26 2.12 0.12 4.83
CA ASN A 26 2.87 1.37 4.71
C ASN A 26 3.73 1.35 3.45
N GLU A 27 4.38 2.49 3.15
CA GLU A 27 5.22 2.64 1.97
C GLU A 27 6.35 1.60 1.93
N SER A 28 7.02 1.40 3.06
CA SER A 28 8.13 0.44 3.15
C SER A 28 7.68 -0.98 2.80
N GLU A 29 6.52 -1.38 3.28
CA GLU A 29 5.93 -2.69 2.98
C GLU A 29 5.57 -2.80 1.50
N LEU A 30 5.10 -1.72 0.89
CA LEU A 30 4.79 -1.68 -0.53
C LEU A 30 6.04 -1.78 -1.39
N LEU A 31 7.14 -1.17 -0.96
CA LEU A 31 8.44 -1.30 -1.66
C LEU A 31 8.86 -2.76 -1.73
N ASP A 32 8.75 -3.47 -0.61
CA ASP A 32 9.10 -4.87 -0.54
C ASP A 32 8.17 -5.74 -1.40
N LEU A 33 6.87 -5.44 -1.36
CA LEU A 33 5.88 -6.20 -2.11
C LEU A 33 6.10 -6.09 -3.62
N PHE A 34 6.33 -4.87 -4.12
CA PHE A 34 6.46 -4.62 -5.55
C PHE A 34 7.91 -4.63 -6.05
N GLY A 35 8.89 -4.63 -5.15
CA GLY A 35 10.29 -4.61 -5.52
C GLY A 35 10.70 -3.32 -6.22
N VAL A 36 10.16 -2.18 -5.79
CA VAL A 36 10.40 -0.88 -6.40
C VAL A 36 10.90 0.12 -5.36
N THR A 37 11.24 1.33 -5.81
CA THR A 37 11.74 2.39 -4.93
C THR A 37 10.61 3.27 -4.40
N ALA A 38 10.89 4.02 -3.32
CA ALA A 38 9.93 4.93 -2.72
C ALA A 38 9.38 5.97 -3.70
N PRO A 39 10.21 6.64 -4.53
CA PRO A 39 9.69 7.57 -5.53
C PRO A 39 8.69 6.94 -6.49
N THR A 40 8.86 5.67 -6.85
CA THR A 40 7.93 4.94 -7.73
C THR A 40 6.57 4.81 -7.08
N ILE A 41 6.51 4.43 -5.80
CA ILE A 41 5.26 4.30 -5.04
C ILE A 41 4.56 5.66 -4.91
N ARG A 42 5.32 6.69 -4.53
CA ARG A 42 4.75 8.04 -4.36
C ARG A 42 4.21 8.60 -5.67
N ALA A 43 4.95 8.43 -6.75
CA ALA A 43 4.51 8.88 -8.08
C ALA A 43 3.26 8.12 -8.53
N GLY A 44 3.19 6.81 -8.27
CA GLY A 44 2.03 6.00 -8.58
C GLY A 44 0.78 6.44 -7.85
N ILE A 45 0.89 6.63 -6.53
CA ILE A 45 -0.22 7.11 -5.70
C ILE A 45 -0.70 8.48 -6.19
N LYS A 46 0.25 9.39 -6.42
CA LYS A 46 -0.07 10.74 -6.87
C LYS A 46 -0.78 10.73 -8.23
N ALA A 47 -0.29 9.93 -9.17
CA ALA A 47 -0.89 9.81 -10.49
C ALA A 47 -2.31 9.24 -10.43
N LEU A 48 -2.52 8.21 -9.62
CA LEU A 48 -3.84 7.59 -9.46
C LEU A 48 -4.84 8.54 -8.78
N CYS A 49 -4.40 9.30 -7.79
CA CYS A 49 -5.24 10.31 -7.15
C CYS A 49 -5.56 11.46 -8.09
N LYS A 50 -4.58 11.89 -8.90
CA LYS A 50 -4.76 12.98 -9.85
C LYS A 50 -5.72 12.60 -10.98
N SER A 51 -5.71 11.34 -11.40
CA SER A 51 -6.61 10.85 -12.47
C SER A 51 -8.00 10.45 -11.95
N ASP A 52 -8.27 10.70 -10.67
CA ASP A 52 -9.54 10.43 -10.02
C ASP A 52 -9.88 8.93 -9.91
N VAL A 53 -8.90 8.07 -10.12
CA VAL A 53 -9.05 6.62 -9.91
C VAL A 53 -9.16 6.31 -8.43
N LEU A 54 -8.35 6.99 -7.61
CA LEU A 54 -8.35 6.84 -6.16
C LEU A 54 -8.64 8.18 -5.50
N ARG A 55 -9.21 8.12 -4.32
CA ARG A 55 -9.40 9.30 -3.47
C ARG A 55 -8.54 9.13 -2.23
N GLU A 56 -7.58 10.03 -2.04
CA GLU A 56 -6.57 9.93 -1.00
C GLU A 56 -7.16 9.69 0.38
N TYR A 57 -8.23 10.40 0.74
CA TYR A 57 -8.85 10.27 2.06
C TYR A 57 -9.53 8.91 2.28
N GLU A 58 -9.84 8.19 1.22
CA GLU A 58 -10.47 6.87 1.30
C GLU A 58 -9.43 5.75 1.38
N ILE A 59 -8.27 5.94 0.76
CA ILE A 59 -7.26 4.89 0.61
C ILE A 59 -6.12 5.00 1.62
N LYS A 60 -5.99 6.15 2.28
CA LYS A 60 -4.87 6.43 3.18
C LYS A 60 -5.37 6.68 4.60
N ARG A 61 -4.63 6.14 5.58
CA ARG A 61 -4.90 6.37 6.98
C ARG A 61 -3.58 6.66 7.68
N THR A 62 -3.61 7.56 8.65
CA THR A 62 -2.44 7.87 9.47
C THR A 62 -2.58 7.15 10.81
N ILE A 63 -1.57 6.35 11.16
CA ILE A 63 -1.51 5.65 12.44
C ILE A 63 -0.50 6.37 13.31
N ARG A 64 -0.92 6.82 14.50
CA ARG A 64 -0.03 7.47 15.43
C ARG A 64 0.77 6.42 16.20
N LEU A 65 2.11 6.47 16.06
CA LEU A 65 3.01 5.56 16.74
C LEU A 65 3.47 6.11 18.09
N SER A 66 3.63 7.44 18.17
CA SER A 66 4.01 8.16 19.40
C SER A 66 3.64 9.63 19.23
N ASP A 67 3.91 10.44 20.26
CA ASP A 67 3.61 11.87 20.22
C ASP A 67 4.29 12.61 19.06
N LYS A 68 5.42 12.09 18.58
CA LYS A 68 6.20 12.73 17.53
C LYS A 68 6.28 11.93 16.24
N CYS A 69 5.76 10.72 16.23
CA CYS A 69 5.87 9.82 15.09
C CYS A 69 4.52 9.32 14.64
N SER A 70 4.30 9.32 13.34
CA SER A 70 3.11 8.72 12.73
C SER A 70 3.52 7.94 11.50
N MET A 71 2.65 7.02 11.09
CA MET A 71 2.87 6.17 9.93
C MET A 71 1.64 6.26 9.03
N GLU A 72 1.86 6.47 7.74
CA GLU A 72 0.79 6.44 6.77
C GLU A 72 0.68 5.05 6.16
N VAL A 73 -0.55 4.53 6.07
CA VAL A 73 -0.83 3.22 5.50
C VAL A 73 -1.89 3.35 4.42
N TYR A 74 -1.84 2.42 3.46
CA TYR A 74 -2.74 2.39 2.31
C TYR A 74 -3.55 1.11 2.32
N ASN A 75 -4.81 1.20 1.87
CA ASN A 75 -5.71 0.06 1.88
C ASN A 75 -5.53 -0.85 0.66
N LEU A 76 -6.31 -1.92 0.61
CA LEU A 76 -6.23 -2.90 -0.48
C LEU A 76 -6.55 -2.26 -1.84
N GLU A 77 -7.51 -1.34 -1.91
CA GLU A 77 -7.86 -0.65 -3.16
C GLU A 77 -6.66 0.07 -3.75
N ALA A 78 -5.89 0.78 -2.91
CA ALA A 78 -4.67 1.45 -3.34
C ALA A 78 -3.61 0.46 -3.81
N ILE A 79 -3.46 -0.65 -3.09
CA ILE A 79 -2.47 -1.68 -3.43
C ILE A 79 -2.78 -2.31 -4.78
N VAL A 80 -4.04 -2.65 -5.03
CA VAL A 80 -4.47 -3.24 -6.30
C VAL A 80 -4.26 -2.25 -7.46
N ALA A 81 -4.65 -0.99 -7.26
CA ALA A 81 -4.48 0.04 -8.28
C ALA A 81 -2.99 0.27 -8.60
N LEU A 82 -2.13 0.27 -7.57
CA LEU A 82 -0.68 0.38 -7.77
C LEU A 82 -0.13 -0.81 -8.53
N ALA A 83 -0.62 -2.01 -8.25
CA ALA A 83 -0.19 -3.21 -8.95
C ALA A 83 -0.46 -3.10 -10.46
N PHE A 84 -1.62 -2.62 -10.84
CA PHE A 84 -1.94 -2.38 -12.25
C PHE A 84 -1.12 -1.26 -12.86
N HIS A 85 -0.85 -0.22 -12.09
CA HIS A 85 -0.07 0.93 -12.56
C HIS A 85 1.40 0.59 -12.76
N ILE A 86 1.99 -0.17 -11.85
CA ILE A 86 3.42 -0.51 -11.85
C ILE A 86 3.70 -1.77 -12.67
N GLY A 87 2.81 -2.76 -12.59
CA GLY A 87 3.01 -4.08 -13.14
C GLY A 87 2.80 -4.21 -14.65
N THR A 88 2.44 -3.14 -15.30
CA THR A 88 2.24 -3.14 -16.77
C THR A 88 3.47 -2.59 -17.52
#